data_1dad73a72fc96b9703fc7cc5f0f62d5a
#
_entry.id   1dad73a72fc96b9703fc7cc5f0f62d5a
#
_cell.length_a   1.000
_cell.length_b   1.000
_cell.length_c   1.000
_cell.angle_alpha   90.00
_cell.angle_beta   90.00
_cell.angle_gamma   90.00
#
_symmetry.space_group_name_H-M   'P 1'
#
loop_
_entity.id
_entity.type
_entity.pdbx_description
1 polymer ?
#
loop_
_entity_poly.entity_id
_entity_poly.type
_entity_poly.pdbx_seq_one_letter_code
_entity_poly.pdbx_strand_id
1 'polypeptide(L)'
;MQSRIPIEAIFLRDDAPTLQGRLAAAVVRAILESRARPGARLPSSRRLAQGLGVSRMTVTLVYQDLISQGYLEALPRSGIAVAATVPHRRMEPVAGARTRAGLVRWEDWWAEHDQPRRVIRKPSNWRAFRYPFIFGQVDPALFDHHAWRDCARRALGTRDFSDLAADRYGADDPLLVDYICSNTLPRRGFQAEPDEVLVTLGAQNALYLAVELLARIDRLAVTEEPGYPDFAETLRRASSPIHFLPVDAMGLDPARLPAATRLVIATPSHHIPTGATMPLARRQELLRRAEELDALIIEDDYDFEMSYLAPPAPALKSLDGSGRVIYIGSFSKSLFPGLRIGYMVAPAPFIARARALRAMILRHPPSHLQRITAYFLALGHYDAHIVRLRQTLKARRRVLEEALAASSLRIEGAAVQGGSSVWVSAEGTDSEALAARLHADSVLIEPGSVFFETPPARCPVFRLGYATISAERIPEGIALIDRAARERA
;
A
#
# COMPACT_ATOMS: atom_id res chain seq x y z
N MET A 1 -20.13 46.71 -22.46
CA MET A 1 -19.12 46.24 -23.43
C MET A 1 -18.92 44.75 -23.22
N GLN A 2 -19.25 43.90 -24.21
CA GLN A 2 -19.02 42.45 -24.10
C GLN A 2 -17.52 42.20 -24.18
N SER A 3 -16.95 41.63 -23.11
CA SER A 3 -15.53 41.29 -23.03
C SER A 3 -15.19 40.24 -24.10
N ARG A 4 -14.16 40.51 -24.90
CA ARG A 4 -13.58 39.54 -25.83
C ARG A 4 -12.37 38.89 -25.17
N ILE A 5 -12.26 37.57 -25.30
CA ILE A 5 -11.09 36.85 -24.79
C ILE A 5 -9.92 37.10 -25.75
N PRO A 6 -8.79 37.63 -25.28
CA PRO A 6 -7.59 37.76 -26.10
C PRO A 6 -7.04 36.37 -26.42
N ILE A 7 -6.42 36.23 -27.61
CA ILE A 7 -5.82 34.93 -28.04
C ILE A 7 -4.72 34.50 -27.07
N GLU A 8 -4.02 35.47 -26.52
CA GLU A 8 -2.95 35.31 -25.55
C GLU A 8 -3.41 34.65 -24.21
N ALA A 9 -4.71 34.67 -23.95
CA ALA A 9 -5.30 33.98 -22.80
C ALA A 9 -5.39 32.45 -23.00
N ILE A 10 -5.21 31.96 -24.22
CA ILE A 10 -5.31 30.56 -24.60
C ILE A 10 -3.92 30.02 -24.87
N PHE A 11 -3.24 29.54 -23.85
CA PHE A 11 -1.90 28.93 -23.95
C PHE A 11 -1.98 27.43 -24.20
N LEU A 12 -1.41 26.96 -25.33
CA LEU A 12 -1.23 25.53 -25.58
C LEU A 12 -0.10 25.00 -24.70
N ARG A 13 -0.40 23.93 -23.97
CA ARG A 13 0.60 23.15 -23.22
C ARG A 13 0.63 21.73 -23.77
N ASP A 14 1.68 20.99 -23.44
CA ASP A 14 1.88 19.62 -23.90
C ASP A 14 1.21 18.59 -22.94
N ASP A 15 -0.03 18.90 -22.55
CA ASP A 15 -0.80 18.15 -21.56
C ASP A 15 -1.83 17.17 -22.17
N ALA A 16 -1.85 17.06 -23.52
CA ALA A 16 -2.68 16.08 -24.21
C ALA A 16 -1.99 15.55 -25.48
N PRO A 17 -2.23 14.28 -25.87
CA PRO A 17 -1.51 13.62 -26.97
C PRO A 17 -1.84 14.18 -28.35
N THR A 18 -2.97 14.88 -28.50
CA THR A 18 -3.42 15.46 -29.76
C THR A 18 -3.49 16.98 -29.71
N LEU A 19 -3.24 17.65 -30.84
CA LEU A 19 -3.37 19.10 -30.93
C LEU A 19 -4.78 19.58 -30.59
N GLN A 20 -5.80 18.82 -31.00
CA GLN A 20 -7.20 19.10 -30.69
C GLN A 20 -7.45 19.04 -29.17
N GLY A 21 -6.93 17.99 -28.49
CA GLY A 21 -7.03 17.84 -27.04
C GLY A 21 -6.31 18.98 -26.30
N ARG A 22 -5.11 19.39 -26.75
CA ARG A 22 -4.36 20.52 -26.18
C ARG A 22 -5.12 21.83 -26.28
N LEU A 23 -5.75 22.08 -27.45
CA LEU A 23 -6.55 23.28 -27.64
C LEU A 23 -7.82 23.28 -26.79
N ALA A 24 -8.53 22.15 -26.70
CA ALA A 24 -9.70 21.99 -25.84
C ALA A 24 -9.33 22.26 -24.37
N ALA A 25 -8.27 21.60 -23.88
CA ALA A 25 -7.77 21.80 -22.52
C ALA A 25 -7.36 23.27 -22.25
N ALA A 26 -6.73 23.94 -23.21
CA ALA A 26 -6.33 25.34 -23.07
C ALA A 26 -7.54 26.28 -22.95
N VAL A 27 -8.60 26.07 -23.74
CA VAL A 27 -9.86 26.85 -23.66
C VAL A 27 -10.54 26.58 -22.31
N VAL A 28 -10.71 25.31 -21.93
CA VAL A 28 -11.31 24.94 -20.63
C VAL A 28 -10.52 25.56 -19.48
N ARG A 29 -9.20 25.50 -19.52
CA ARG A 29 -8.34 26.10 -18.50
C ARG A 29 -8.51 27.61 -18.42
N ALA A 30 -8.57 28.33 -19.55
CA ALA A 30 -8.79 29.76 -19.55
C ALA A 30 -10.15 30.12 -18.91
N ILE A 31 -11.14 29.28 -19.14
CA ILE A 31 -12.44 29.39 -18.51
C ILE A 31 -12.32 29.12 -17.00
N LEU A 32 -11.73 28.00 -16.55
CA LEU A 32 -11.59 27.59 -15.15
C LEU A 32 -10.72 28.56 -14.32
N GLU A 33 -9.73 29.16 -14.91
CA GLU A 33 -8.87 30.16 -14.27
C GLU A 33 -9.50 31.57 -14.28
N SER A 34 -10.77 31.70 -14.71
CA SER A 34 -11.49 32.96 -14.80
C SER A 34 -10.83 34.01 -15.73
N ARG A 35 -9.92 33.56 -16.61
CA ARG A 35 -9.37 34.38 -17.70
C ARG A 35 -10.39 34.59 -18.81
N ALA A 36 -11.33 33.66 -18.95
CA ALA A 36 -12.50 33.72 -19.82
C ALA A 36 -13.76 33.64 -18.97
N ARG A 37 -14.44 34.79 -18.75
CA ARG A 37 -15.64 34.86 -17.90
C ARG A 37 -16.89 34.34 -18.63
N PRO A 38 -17.93 33.86 -17.93
CA PRO A 38 -19.23 33.56 -18.54
C PRO A 38 -19.74 34.72 -19.40
N GLY A 39 -20.27 34.41 -20.57
CA GLY A 39 -20.72 35.39 -21.56
C GLY A 39 -19.60 36.08 -22.35
N ALA A 40 -18.31 35.84 -22.02
CA ALA A 40 -17.23 36.44 -22.81
C ALA A 40 -17.13 35.74 -24.18
N ARG A 41 -16.97 36.56 -25.23
CA ARG A 41 -16.89 36.05 -26.61
C ARG A 41 -15.52 35.48 -26.93
N LEU A 42 -15.49 34.28 -27.49
CA LEU A 42 -14.30 33.69 -28.03
C LEU A 42 -13.91 34.32 -29.39
N PRO A 43 -12.61 34.28 -29.78
CA PRO A 43 -12.19 34.62 -31.12
C PRO A 43 -12.90 33.71 -32.14
N SER A 44 -13.19 34.24 -33.34
CA SER A 44 -13.69 33.37 -34.42
C SER A 44 -12.69 32.24 -34.73
N SER A 45 -13.21 31.11 -35.20
CA SER A 45 -12.35 29.96 -35.53
C SER A 45 -11.21 30.31 -36.47
N ARG A 46 -11.45 31.23 -37.44
CA ARG A 46 -10.42 31.74 -38.35
C ARG A 46 -9.33 32.53 -37.60
N ARG A 47 -9.74 33.43 -36.71
CA ARG A 47 -8.80 34.32 -35.98
C ARG A 47 -7.99 33.51 -34.96
N LEU A 48 -8.62 32.54 -34.25
CA LEU A 48 -7.93 31.72 -33.30
C LEU A 48 -6.93 30.76 -34.01
N ALA A 49 -7.35 30.17 -35.12
CA ALA A 49 -6.51 29.34 -35.96
C ALA A 49 -5.23 30.05 -36.41
N GLN A 50 -5.43 31.29 -36.92
CA GLN A 50 -4.32 32.14 -37.36
C GLN A 50 -3.37 32.53 -36.21
N GLY A 51 -3.92 32.88 -35.04
CA GLY A 51 -3.14 33.31 -33.87
C GLY A 51 -2.34 32.17 -33.22
N LEU A 52 -2.82 30.93 -33.30
CA LEU A 52 -2.17 29.73 -32.72
C LEU A 52 -1.39 28.90 -33.75
N GLY A 53 -1.40 29.24 -35.03
CA GLY A 53 -0.74 28.48 -36.07
C GLY A 53 -1.34 27.09 -36.31
N VAL A 54 -2.64 26.92 -36.09
CA VAL A 54 -3.37 25.65 -36.23
C VAL A 54 -4.40 25.69 -37.37
N SER A 55 -4.91 24.51 -37.79
CA SER A 55 -5.96 24.50 -38.83
C SER A 55 -7.28 25.06 -38.31
N ARG A 56 -8.03 25.76 -39.18
CA ARG A 56 -9.38 26.24 -38.84
C ARG A 56 -10.33 25.09 -38.50
N MET A 57 -10.16 23.93 -39.16
CA MET A 57 -10.97 22.75 -38.89
C MET A 57 -10.76 22.27 -37.45
N THR A 58 -9.50 22.20 -36.97
CA THR A 58 -9.17 21.84 -35.61
C THR A 58 -9.91 22.75 -34.59
N VAL A 59 -9.87 24.06 -34.80
CA VAL A 59 -10.58 25.01 -33.91
C VAL A 59 -12.09 24.82 -33.97
N THR A 60 -12.63 24.58 -35.17
CA THR A 60 -14.09 24.39 -35.34
C THR A 60 -14.56 23.13 -34.61
N LEU A 61 -13.84 22.01 -34.73
CA LEU A 61 -14.15 20.77 -34.03
C LEU A 61 -14.06 20.93 -32.51
N VAL A 62 -13.03 21.61 -32.00
CA VAL A 62 -12.90 21.89 -30.57
C VAL A 62 -14.06 22.76 -30.07
N TYR A 63 -14.45 23.76 -30.81
CA TYR A 63 -15.58 24.61 -30.42
C TYR A 63 -16.89 23.83 -30.39
N GLN A 64 -17.14 22.97 -31.36
CA GLN A 64 -18.32 22.09 -31.40
C GLN A 64 -18.34 21.13 -30.22
N ASP A 65 -17.19 20.50 -29.93
CA ASP A 65 -17.05 19.60 -28.80
C ASP A 65 -17.28 20.30 -27.45
N LEU A 66 -16.69 21.49 -27.24
CA LEU A 66 -16.92 22.30 -26.04
C LEU A 66 -18.33 22.86 -25.92
N ILE A 67 -19.04 23.08 -27.03
CA ILE A 67 -20.47 23.42 -27.02
C ILE A 67 -21.28 22.21 -26.56
N SER A 68 -20.99 21.00 -27.09
CA SER A 68 -21.69 19.79 -26.70
C SER A 68 -21.46 19.43 -25.21
N GLN A 69 -20.31 19.80 -24.67
CA GLN A 69 -19.96 19.65 -23.25
C GLN A 69 -20.49 20.77 -22.34
N GLY A 70 -21.14 21.79 -22.91
CA GLY A 70 -21.73 22.89 -22.14
C GLY A 70 -20.73 23.94 -21.64
N TYR A 71 -19.47 23.93 -22.08
CA TYR A 71 -18.50 25.00 -21.76
C TYR A 71 -18.70 26.25 -22.61
N LEU A 72 -19.15 26.07 -23.83
CA LEU A 72 -19.39 27.16 -24.78
C LEU A 72 -20.85 27.13 -25.26
N GLU A 73 -21.31 28.25 -25.74
CA GLU A 73 -22.62 28.41 -26.38
C GLU A 73 -22.50 29.16 -27.71
N ALA A 74 -23.28 28.75 -28.70
CA ALA A 74 -23.35 29.43 -29.97
C ALA A 74 -24.37 30.56 -29.87
N LEU A 75 -23.95 31.80 -30.09
CA LEU A 75 -24.83 32.97 -30.10
C LEU A 75 -25.32 33.23 -31.52
N PRO A 76 -26.64 33.28 -31.79
CA PRO A 76 -27.17 33.60 -33.11
C PRO A 76 -26.58 34.90 -33.66
N ARG A 77 -25.99 34.86 -34.85
CA ARG A 77 -25.33 35.99 -35.54
C ARG A 77 -24.19 36.68 -34.79
N SER A 78 -23.77 36.14 -33.62
CA SER A 78 -22.81 36.80 -32.71
C SER A 78 -21.56 35.97 -32.40
N GLY A 79 -21.47 34.74 -32.93
CA GLY A 79 -20.31 33.86 -32.73
C GLY A 79 -20.45 32.91 -31.55
N ILE A 80 -19.36 32.63 -30.86
CA ILE A 80 -19.28 31.67 -29.76
C ILE A 80 -18.88 32.41 -28.49
N ALA A 81 -19.53 32.10 -27.38
CA ALA A 81 -19.25 32.65 -26.06
C ALA A 81 -19.08 31.56 -25.02
N VAL A 82 -18.49 31.88 -23.89
CA VAL A 82 -18.48 31.02 -22.71
C VAL A 82 -19.90 30.89 -22.18
N ALA A 83 -20.39 29.69 -21.98
CA ALA A 83 -21.76 29.45 -21.52
C ALA A 83 -21.99 30.09 -20.14
N ALA A 84 -23.20 30.65 -19.97
CA ALA A 84 -23.57 31.32 -18.72
C ALA A 84 -23.68 30.35 -17.52
N THR A 85 -23.94 29.08 -17.82
CA THR A 85 -24.13 28.00 -16.83
C THR A 85 -22.85 27.34 -16.38
N VAL A 86 -21.69 27.67 -16.95
CA VAL A 86 -20.43 27.09 -16.54
C VAL A 86 -20.17 27.39 -15.06
N PRO A 87 -19.92 26.41 -14.18
CA PRO A 87 -19.70 26.61 -12.75
C PRO A 87 -18.39 27.39 -12.51
N HIS A 88 -18.50 28.71 -12.36
CA HIS A 88 -17.33 29.63 -12.41
C HIS A 88 -17.27 30.66 -11.32
N ARG A 89 -18.18 30.66 -10.38
CA ARG A 89 -17.94 31.51 -9.21
C ARG A 89 -16.86 30.91 -8.35
N ARG A 90 -15.61 31.31 -8.58
CA ARG A 90 -14.72 31.44 -7.42
C ARG A 90 -15.47 32.36 -6.45
N MET A 91 -15.86 31.78 -5.30
CA MET A 91 -16.27 32.63 -4.19
C MET A 91 -15.10 33.58 -3.93
N GLU A 92 -15.34 34.88 -4.08
CA GLU A 92 -14.31 35.83 -3.68
C GLU A 92 -14.07 35.61 -2.17
N PRO A 93 -12.82 35.50 -1.74
CA PRO A 93 -12.54 35.43 -0.31
C PRO A 93 -13.19 36.64 0.36
N VAL A 94 -13.99 36.43 1.38
CA VAL A 94 -14.56 37.50 2.17
C VAL A 94 -13.44 38.47 2.56
N ALA A 95 -13.52 39.71 2.13
CA ALA A 95 -12.51 40.71 2.42
C ALA A 95 -12.30 40.76 3.94
N GLY A 96 -11.12 40.47 4.41
CA GLY A 96 -10.78 40.36 5.85
C GLY A 96 -10.67 38.97 6.42
N ALA A 97 -11.07 37.89 5.71
CA ALA A 97 -10.89 36.49 6.12
C ALA A 97 -9.47 35.96 5.82
N ARG A 98 -8.44 36.80 5.95
CA ARG A 98 -7.08 36.26 6.06
C ARG A 98 -7.01 35.59 7.42
N THR A 99 -6.87 34.28 7.41
CA THR A 99 -6.58 33.49 8.63
C THR A 99 -5.44 34.20 9.36
N ARG A 100 -5.73 34.78 10.53
CA ARG A 100 -4.67 35.28 11.39
C ARG A 100 -3.91 34.05 11.86
N ALA A 101 -2.76 33.77 11.23
CA ALA A 101 -1.90 32.67 11.61
C ALA A 101 -1.54 32.82 13.11
N GLY A 102 -1.69 31.75 13.87
CA GLY A 102 -1.25 31.69 15.27
C GLY A 102 -2.28 32.02 16.35
N LEU A 103 -3.57 32.22 16.01
CA LEU A 103 -4.62 32.41 17.04
C LEU A 103 -5.09 31.11 17.68
N VAL A 104 -4.95 29.98 17.01
CA VAL A 104 -5.27 28.65 17.53
C VAL A 104 -3.97 27.89 17.72
N ARG A 105 -3.69 27.52 18.94
CA ARG A 105 -2.62 26.58 19.27
C ARG A 105 -3.18 25.19 19.06
N TRP A 106 -2.92 24.62 17.88
CA TRP A 106 -3.45 23.32 17.49
C TRP A 106 -2.95 22.18 18.38
N GLU A 107 -1.74 22.36 18.97
CA GLU A 107 -1.12 21.43 19.90
C GLU A 107 -1.99 21.18 21.15
N ASP A 108 -2.79 22.18 21.56
CA ASP A 108 -3.70 22.07 22.70
C ASP A 108 -4.97 21.23 22.39
N TRP A 109 -5.21 20.88 21.10
CA TRP A 109 -6.42 20.20 20.65
C TRP A 109 -6.22 18.72 20.33
N TRP A 110 -5.01 18.31 20.00
CA TRP A 110 -4.75 16.88 19.86
C TRP A 110 -4.34 16.28 21.20
N ALA A 111 -4.94 15.14 21.51
CA ALA A 111 -4.52 14.37 22.68
C ALA A 111 -3.03 14.04 22.56
N GLU A 112 -2.33 14.06 23.70
CA GLU A 112 -0.89 13.68 23.81
C GLU A 112 -0.62 12.22 23.43
N HIS A 113 -1.01 11.80 22.23
CA HIS A 113 -0.62 10.53 21.65
C HIS A 113 0.73 10.65 20.93
N ASP A 114 1.48 11.73 21.18
CA ASP A 114 2.76 12.07 20.57
C ASP A 114 3.96 11.37 21.21
N GLN A 115 3.86 10.08 21.45
CA GLN A 115 5.07 9.28 21.44
C GLN A 115 5.56 9.20 19.98
N PRO A 116 6.85 9.45 19.70
CA PRO A 116 7.35 9.37 18.34
C PRO A 116 7.09 7.97 17.80
N ARG A 117 6.17 7.90 16.81
CA ARG A 117 5.79 6.64 16.17
C ARG A 117 7.03 5.97 15.57
N ARG A 118 7.27 4.71 15.93
CA ARG A 118 8.29 3.88 15.28
C ARG A 118 7.82 3.56 13.87
N VAL A 119 8.52 4.07 12.87
CA VAL A 119 8.16 3.89 11.48
C VAL A 119 9.36 3.42 10.68
N ILE A 120 9.19 2.38 9.91
CA ILE A 120 10.19 1.95 8.92
C ILE A 120 10.30 3.04 7.86
N ARG A 121 11.35 3.86 7.94
CA ARG A 121 11.55 5.02 7.07
C ARG A 121 12.15 4.57 5.73
N LYS A 122 11.57 5.06 4.64
CA LYS A 122 12.11 4.91 3.28
C LYS A 122 12.20 6.29 2.65
N PRO A 123 13.36 6.69 2.13
CA PRO A 123 13.47 7.94 1.41
C PRO A 123 12.51 7.96 0.22
N SER A 124 11.84 9.09 -0.03
CA SER A 124 10.92 9.22 -1.17
C SER A 124 11.62 9.00 -2.52
N ASN A 125 12.91 9.36 -2.56
CA ASN A 125 13.79 9.20 -3.72
C ASN A 125 14.57 7.87 -3.74
N TRP A 126 14.14 6.83 -3.02
CA TRP A 126 14.86 5.56 -2.91
C TRP A 126 15.27 4.94 -4.26
N ARG A 127 14.52 5.23 -5.34
CA ARG A 127 14.84 4.76 -6.70
C ARG A 127 16.11 5.38 -7.30
N ALA A 128 16.57 6.50 -6.73
CA ALA A 128 17.84 7.12 -7.13
C ALA A 128 19.07 6.41 -6.56
N PHE A 129 18.87 5.55 -5.55
CA PHE A 129 19.94 4.78 -4.94
C PHE A 129 20.33 3.59 -5.82
N ARG A 130 21.64 3.38 -5.94
CA ARG A 130 22.19 2.30 -6.77
C ARG A 130 21.96 0.92 -6.15
N TYR A 131 21.98 0.83 -4.80
CA TYR A 131 21.86 -0.42 -4.05
C TYR A 131 20.75 -0.33 -2.99
N PRO A 132 19.45 -0.35 -3.41
CA PRO A 132 18.33 -0.20 -2.50
C PRO A 132 17.93 -1.54 -1.88
N PHE A 133 18.57 -1.98 -0.80
CA PHE A 133 18.18 -3.17 -0.04
C PHE A 133 17.01 -2.88 0.89
N ILE A 134 15.90 -2.42 0.34
CA ILE A 134 14.69 -2.08 1.09
C ILE A 134 13.57 -3.09 0.89
N PHE A 135 12.78 -3.31 1.93
CA PHE A 135 11.67 -4.26 1.92
C PHE A 135 10.35 -3.61 1.46
N GLY A 136 9.44 -4.47 0.96
CA GLY A 136 8.05 -4.10 0.70
C GLY A 136 7.84 -3.21 -0.52
N GLN A 137 8.83 -3.09 -1.39
CA GLN A 137 8.69 -2.52 -2.71
C GLN A 137 8.79 -3.65 -3.76
N VAL A 138 8.24 -3.41 -4.93
CA VAL A 138 8.32 -4.36 -6.05
C VAL A 138 9.19 -3.79 -7.15
N ASP A 139 9.79 -4.67 -7.92
CA ASP A 139 10.49 -4.31 -9.15
C ASP A 139 9.44 -4.05 -10.25
N PRO A 140 9.30 -2.79 -10.74
CA PRO A 140 8.30 -2.48 -11.75
C PRO A 140 8.47 -3.26 -13.06
N ALA A 141 9.69 -3.71 -13.36
CA ALA A 141 9.98 -4.47 -14.58
C ALA A 141 9.35 -5.88 -14.57
N LEU A 142 9.01 -6.41 -13.38
CA LEU A 142 8.38 -7.72 -13.25
C LEU A 142 6.86 -7.66 -13.41
N PHE A 143 6.25 -6.49 -13.30
CA PHE A 143 4.80 -6.34 -13.34
C PHE A 143 4.27 -6.25 -14.76
N ASP A 144 3.20 -7.00 -15.06
CA ASP A 144 2.54 -6.97 -16.36
C ASP A 144 1.57 -5.78 -16.49
N HIS A 145 2.13 -4.64 -16.89
CA HIS A 145 1.36 -3.41 -17.09
C HIS A 145 0.31 -3.53 -18.22
N HIS A 146 0.54 -4.38 -19.22
CA HIS A 146 -0.41 -4.57 -20.32
C HIS A 146 -1.65 -5.31 -19.83
N ALA A 147 -1.47 -6.45 -19.19
CA ALA A 147 -2.56 -7.21 -18.61
C ALA A 147 -3.36 -6.39 -17.58
N TRP A 148 -2.67 -5.64 -16.73
CA TRP A 148 -3.33 -4.76 -15.75
C TRP A 148 -4.19 -3.68 -16.42
N ARG A 149 -3.66 -3.03 -17.46
CA ARG A 149 -4.39 -2.00 -18.22
C ARG A 149 -5.60 -2.59 -18.95
N ASP A 150 -5.50 -3.83 -19.45
CA ASP A 150 -6.60 -4.51 -20.12
C ASP A 150 -7.71 -4.87 -19.12
N CYS A 151 -7.35 -5.35 -17.93
CA CYS A 151 -8.29 -5.55 -16.83
C CYS A 151 -8.96 -4.24 -16.41
N ALA A 152 -8.21 -3.13 -16.34
CA ALA A 152 -8.75 -1.82 -16.01
C ALA A 152 -9.74 -1.32 -17.08
N ARG A 153 -9.42 -1.46 -18.37
CA ARG A 153 -10.35 -1.11 -19.45
C ARG A 153 -11.64 -1.94 -19.41
N ARG A 154 -11.52 -3.23 -19.09
CA ARG A 154 -12.67 -4.11 -18.94
C ARG A 154 -13.55 -3.70 -17.76
N ALA A 155 -12.96 -3.44 -16.60
CA ALA A 155 -13.67 -3.03 -15.40
C ALA A 155 -14.41 -1.68 -15.58
N LEU A 156 -13.82 -0.73 -16.32
CA LEU A 156 -14.42 0.57 -16.60
C LEU A 156 -15.34 0.59 -17.82
N GLY A 157 -15.58 -0.57 -18.45
CA GLY A 157 -16.53 -0.72 -19.54
C GLY A 157 -17.97 -0.57 -19.06
N THR A 158 -18.89 -0.24 -20.01
CA THR A 158 -20.31 0.06 -19.70
C THR A 158 -21.04 -1.07 -18.97
N ARG A 159 -20.63 -2.31 -19.19
CA ARG A 159 -21.23 -3.49 -18.54
C ARG A 159 -21.08 -3.47 -17.03
N ASP A 160 -19.90 -3.14 -16.53
CA ASP A 160 -19.58 -3.19 -15.11
C ASP A 160 -19.74 -1.83 -14.41
N PHE A 161 -19.74 -0.74 -15.17
CA PHE A 161 -19.68 0.62 -14.64
C PHE A 161 -20.88 0.97 -13.75
N SER A 162 -22.08 0.51 -14.07
CA SER A 162 -23.28 0.76 -13.25
C SER A 162 -23.12 0.20 -11.83
N ASP A 163 -22.51 -0.97 -11.72
CA ASP A 163 -22.22 -1.62 -10.44
C ASP A 163 -21.10 -0.92 -9.67
N LEU A 164 -20.06 -0.49 -10.40
CA LEU A 164 -18.91 0.18 -9.80
C LEU A 164 -19.19 1.61 -9.35
N ALA A 165 -20.17 2.26 -9.97
CA ALA A 165 -20.61 3.61 -9.62
C ALA A 165 -21.50 3.65 -8.36
N ALA A 166 -22.02 2.50 -7.92
CA ALA A 166 -22.90 2.42 -6.75
C ALA A 166 -22.12 2.45 -5.43
N ASP A 167 -22.70 3.09 -4.41
CA ASP A 167 -22.21 3.03 -3.03
C ASP A 167 -22.62 1.68 -2.40
N ARG A 168 -21.67 0.76 -2.27
CA ARG A 168 -21.90 -0.62 -1.79
C ARG A 168 -21.24 -0.88 -0.44
N TYR A 169 -21.41 -0.01 0.53
CA TYR A 169 -20.77 -0.14 1.84
C TYR A 169 -21.14 -1.44 2.60
N GLY A 170 -22.26 -2.08 2.25
CA GLY A 170 -22.70 -3.35 2.82
C GLY A 170 -22.09 -4.61 2.18
N ALA A 171 -21.39 -4.49 1.06
CA ALA A 171 -20.83 -5.63 0.32
C ALA A 171 -19.52 -5.24 -0.39
N ASP A 172 -18.69 -6.24 -0.65
CA ASP A 172 -17.47 -6.11 -1.45
C ASP A 172 -17.73 -6.59 -2.89
N ASP A 173 -16.76 -6.45 -3.79
CA ASP A 173 -16.89 -6.95 -5.16
C ASP A 173 -17.03 -8.48 -5.16
N PRO A 174 -18.16 -9.04 -5.67
CA PRO A 174 -18.41 -10.46 -5.58
C PRO A 174 -17.38 -11.30 -6.33
N LEU A 175 -16.86 -10.82 -7.49
CA LEU A 175 -15.85 -11.57 -8.23
C LEU A 175 -14.53 -11.66 -7.46
N LEU A 176 -14.17 -10.61 -6.69
CA LEU A 176 -12.98 -10.65 -5.85
C LEU A 176 -13.17 -11.59 -4.66
N VAL A 177 -14.32 -11.51 -3.98
CA VAL A 177 -14.65 -12.38 -2.85
C VAL A 177 -14.69 -13.84 -3.29
N ASP A 178 -15.37 -14.15 -4.40
CA ASP A 178 -15.46 -15.50 -4.97
C ASP A 178 -14.06 -16.05 -5.29
N TYR A 179 -13.17 -15.24 -5.88
CA TYR A 179 -11.80 -15.66 -6.15
C TYR A 179 -11.02 -15.93 -4.86
N ILE A 180 -11.17 -15.07 -3.85
CA ILE A 180 -10.52 -15.29 -2.55
C ILE A 180 -10.97 -16.61 -1.97
N CYS A 181 -12.27 -16.87 -1.87
CA CYS A 181 -12.83 -18.09 -1.30
C CYS A 181 -12.43 -19.33 -2.11
N SER A 182 -12.52 -19.28 -3.43
CA SER A 182 -12.35 -20.46 -4.30
C SER A 182 -10.90 -20.78 -4.65
N ASN A 183 -9.99 -19.78 -4.62
CA ASN A 183 -8.62 -19.94 -5.09
C ASN A 183 -7.56 -19.56 -4.06
N THR A 184 -7.73 -18.42 -3.36
CA THR A 184 -6.67 -17.92 -2.47
C THR A 184 -6.64 -18.69 -1.16
N LEU A 185 -7.79 -18.85 -0.48
CA LEU A 185 -7.87 -19.53 0.81
C LEU A 185 -7.55 -21.03 0.74
N PRO A 186 -8.00 -21.80 -0.29
CA PRO A 186 -7.57 -23.18 -0.45
C PRO A 186 -6.06 -23.37 -0.58
N ARG A 187 -5.33 -22.41 -1.17
CA ARG A 187 -3.85 -22.43 -1.22
C ARG A 187 -3.21 -22.26 0.18
N ARG A 188 -3.99 -21.79 1.16
CA ARG A 188 -3.59 -21.65 2.56
C ARG A 188 -4.10 -22.78 3.46
N GLY A 189 -4.85 -23.75 2.86
CA GLY A 189 -5.32 -24.96 3.55
C GLY A 189 -6.64 -24.80 4.27
N PHE A 190 -7.45 -23.76 3.98
CA PHE A 190 -8.79 -23.59 4.56
C PHE A 190 -9.78 -23.00 3.56
N GLN A 191 -11.05 -23.02 3.93
CA GLN A 191 -12.16 -22.46 3.16
C GLN A 191 -12.92 -21.46 4.05
N ALA A 192 -13.65 -20.55 3.42
CA ALA A 192 -14.56 -19.63 4.10
C ALA A 192 -15.74 -19.31 3.18
N GLU A 193 -16.88 -18.98 3.79
CA GLU A 193 -18.03 -18.47 3.07
C GLU A 193 -17.86 -16.98 2.74
N PRO A 194 -18.54 -16.45 1.73
CA PRO A 194 -18.41 -15.04 1.33
C PRO A 194 -18.70 -14.03 2.43
N ASP A 195 -19.57 -14.35 3.38
CA ASP A 195 -19.89 -13.48 4.53
C ASP A 195 -18.84 -13.51 5.65
N GLU A 196 -17.90 -14.47 5.59
CA GLU A 196 -16.73 -14.56 6.45
C GLU A 196 -15.52 -13.78 5.91
N VAL A 197 -15.66 -13.15 4.73
CA VAL A 197 -14.59 -12.39 4.06
C VAL A 197 -14.91 -10.90 4.04
N LEU A 198 -13.93 -10.07 4.39
CA LEU A 198 -14.00 -8.61 4.30
C LEU A 198 -12.83 -8.09 3.48
N VAL A 199 -13.09 -7.45 2.35
CA VAL A 199 -12.05 -6.74 1.59
C VAL A 199 -11.65 -5.45 2.31
N THR A 200 -10.35 -5.18 2.39
CA THR A 200 -9.79 -4.05 3.14
C THR A 200 -8.80 -3.24 2.29
N LEU A 201 -8.43 -2.04 2.75
CA LEU A 201 -7.34 -1.25 2.15
C LEU A 201 -5.96 -1.78 2.55
N GLY A 202 -5.69 -3.06 2.22
CA GLY A 202 -4.49 -3.81 2.58
C GLY A 202 -4.52 -4.31 4.03
N ALA A 203 -3.50 -5.10 4.40
CA ALA A 203 -3.38 -5.72 5.72
C ALA A 203 -3.41 -4.71 6.87
N GLN A 204 -2.80 -3.54 6.73
CA GLN A 204 -2.78 -2.49 7.76
C GLN A 204 -4.19 -2.02 8.16
N ASN A 205 -5.11 -1.87 7.20
CA ASN A 205 -6.50 -1.53 7.49
C ASN A 205 -7.23 -2.70 8.15
N ALA A 206 -6.97 -3.94 7.71
CA ALA A 206 -7.51 -5.13 8.36
C ALA A 206 -7.07 -5.23 9.82
N LEU A 207 -5.77 -5.05 10.08
CA LEU A 207 -5.19 -5.02 11.42
C LEU A 207 -5.86 -3.96 12.30
N TYR A 208 -5.97 -2.73 11.79
CA TYR A 208 -6.61 -1.63 12.52
C TYR A 208 -8.05 -1.97 12.91
N LEU A 209 -8.84 -2.49 11.97
CA LEU A 209 -10.24 -2.89 12.24
C LEU A 209 -10.33 -4.01 13.27
N ALA A 210 -9.45 -5.02 13.18
CA ALA A 210 -9.44 -6.13 14.12
C ALA A 210 -9.04 -5.66 15.53
N VAL A 211 -7.98 -4.87 15.65
CA VAL A 211 -7.51 -4.34 16.93
C VAL A 211 -8.56 -3.41 17.57
N GLU A 212 -9.17 -2.51 16.78
CA GLU A 212 -10.21 -1.59 17.27
C GLU A 212 -11.42 -2.33 17.86
N LEU A 213 -11.76 -3.50 17.33
CA LEU A 213 -12.86 -4.32 17.83
C LEU A 213 -12.49 -5.18 19.04
N LEU A 214 -11.23 -5.59 19.16
CA LEU A 214 -10.80 -6.61 20.14
C LEU A 214 -9.97 -6.08 21.29
N ALA A 215 -9.08 -5.10 21.01
CA ALA A 215 -8.20 -4.56 22.02
C ALA A 215 -8.96 -3.66 22.99
N ARG A 216 -8.65 -3.79 24.27
CA ARG A 216 -9.27 -3.04 25.36
C ARG A 216 -8.25 -2.86 26.48
N ILE A 217 -8.48 -1.87 27.34
CA ILE A 217 -7.63 -1.56 28.48
C ILE A 217 -7.53 -2.72 29.51
N ASP A 218 -8.54 -3.56 29.55
CA ASP A 218 -8.64 -4.74 30.42
C ASP A 218 -8.17 -6.06 29.75
N ARG A 219 -7.63 -5.99 28.52
CA ARG A 219 -7.20 -7.16 27.76
C ARG A 219 -5.71 -7.07 27.41
N LEU A 220 -4.92 -7.97 27.99
CA LEU A 220 -3.50 -8.07 27.63
C LEU A 220 -3.36 -8.58 26.21
N ALA A 221 -2.71 -7.78 25.36
CA ALA A 221 -2.27 -8.17 24.04
C ALA A 221 -0.81 -8.58 24.05
N VAL A 222 -0.49 -9.63 23.30
CA VAL A 222 0.89 -10.13 23.10
C VAL A 222 1.26 -9.95 21.64
N THR A 223 2.46 -9.42 21.40
CA THR A 223 3.07 -9.35 20.06
C THR A 223 4.52 -9.76 20.09
N GLU A 224 5.08 -10.01 18.93
CA GLU A 224 6.44 -10.53 18.71
C GLU A 224 7.51 -9.43 18.92
N GLU A 225 8.70 -9.81 19.43
CA GLU A 225 9.87 -8.93 19.56
C GLU A 225 11.18 -9.67 19.18
N PRO A 226 11.98 -9.16 18.22
CA PRO A 226 11.62 -8.04 17.35
C PRO A 226 10.35 -8.33 16.58
N GLY A 227 9.58 -7.30 16.19
CA GLY A 227 8.29 -7.47 15.52
C GLY A 227 7.93 -6.31 14.62
N TYR A 228 6.82 -6.42 13.90
CA TYR A 228 6.34 -5.35 13.05
C TYR A 228 5.86 -4.15 13.90
N PRO A 229 6.47 -2.96 13.77
CA PRO A 229 6.20 -1.85 14.68
C PRO A 229 4.74 -1.39 14.70
N ASP A 230 4.04 -1.49 13.59
CA ASP A 230 2.64 -1.04 13.50
C ASP A 230 1.68 -1.92 14.33
N PHE A 231 2.07 -3.14 14.76
CA PHE A 231 1.26 -3.94 15.69
C PHE A 231 1.17 -3.22 17.05
N ALA A 232 2.31 -2.87 17.61
CA ALA A 232 2.37 -2.17 18.89
C ALA A 232 1.72 -0.77 18.80
N GLU A 233 1.99 -0.03 17.73
CA GLU A 233 1.39 1.31 17.55
C GLU A 233 -0.14 1.24 17.47
N THR A 234 -0.70 0.22 16.79
CA THR A 234 -2.15 0.06 16.70
C THR A 234 -2.75 -0.33 18.05
N LEU A 235 -2.08 -1.24 18.80
CA LEU A 235 -2.51 -1.63 20.15
C LEU A 235 -2.46 -0.47 21.15
N ARG A 236 -1.42 0.38 21.10
CA ARG A 236 -1.33 1.58 21.96
C ARG A 236 -2.48 2.55 21.71
N ARG A 237 -2.82 2.77 20.44
CA ARG A 237 -3.99 3.62 20.10
C ARG A 237 -5.28 3.08 20.67
N ALA A 238 -5.44 1.77 20.75
CA ALA A 238 -6.58 1.12 21.37
C ALA A 238 -6.47 1.04 22.91
N SER A 239 -5.43 1.63 23.51
CA SER A 239 -5.15 1.63 24.95
C SER A 239 -5.06 0.22 25.56
N SER A 240 -4.67 -0.79 24.77
CA SER A 240 -4.48 -2.16 25.27
C SER A 240 -3.12 -2.31 25.93
N PRO A 241 -3.00 -2.95 27.10
CA PRO A 241 -1.69 -3.31 27.64
C PRO A 241 -1.00 -4.32 26.72
N ILE A 242 0.30 -4.12 26.49
CA ILE A 242 1.08 -4.91 25.54
C ILE A 242 2.19 -5.65 26.26
N HIS A 243 2.30 -6.94 25.95
CA HIS A 243 3.46 -7.76 26.31
C HIS A 243 4.24 -8.13 25.05
N PHE A 244 5.52 -7.77 25.01
CA PHE A 244 6.41 -8.11 23.91
C PHE A 244 7.07 -9.45 24.19
N LEU A 245 6.82 -10.44 23.35
CA LEU A 245 7.33 -11.79 23.51
C LEU A 245 8.52 -12.03 22.58
N PRO A 246 9.73 -12.27 23.12
CA PRO A 246 10.91 -12.54 22.30
C PRO A 246 10.69 -13.75 21.39
N VAL A 247 11.10 -13.61 20.12
CA VAL A 247 11.06 -14.68 19.13
C VAL A 247 12.40 -15.35 19.00
N ASP A 248 12.37 -16.64 18.66
CA ASP A 248 13.56 -17.44 18.30
C ASP A 248 13.56 -17.81 16.81
N ALA A 249 14.43 -18.71 16.39
CA ALA A 249 14.51 -19.18 15.00
C ALA A 249 13.21 -19.86 14.49
N MET A 250 12.31 -20.22 15.38
CA MET A 250 11.01 -20.83 15.08
C MET A 250 9.84 -19.84 15.29
N GLY A 251 10.09 -18.56 15.51
CA GLY A 251 9.09 -17.53 15.78
C GLY A 251 8.68 -17.44 17.25
N LEU A 252 7.48 -16.95 17.52
CA LEU A 252 6.91 -16.81 18.86
C LEU A 252 6.80 -18.16 19.57
N ASP A 253 7.24 -18.24 20.85
CA ASP A 253 7.12 -19.43 21.71
C ASP A 253 5.81 -19.40 22.52
N PRO A 254 4.81 -20.23 22.19
CA PRO A 254 3.53 -20.24 22.89
C PRO A 254 3.60 -20.61 24.38
N ALA A 255 4.60 -21.37 24.80
CA ALA A 255 4.76 -21.75 26.21
C ALA A 255 5.06 -20.55 27.12
N ARG A 256 5.56 -19.45 26.53
CA ARG A 256 5.89 -18.22 27.24
C ARG A 256 4.74 -17.20 27.31
N LEU A 257 3.55 -17.51 26.75
CA LEU A 257 2.40 -16.62 26.81
C LEU A 257 1.95 -16.40 28.27
N PRO A 258 1.84 -15.13 28.73
CA PRO A 258 1.33 -14.81 30.06
C PRO A 258 -0.08 -15.34 30.28
N ALA A 259 -0.42 -15.74 31.50
CA ALA A 259 -1.76 -16.25 31.85
C ALA A 259 -2.90 -15.25 31.62
N ALA A 260 -2.57 -13.94 31.66
CA ALA A 260 -3.53 -12.87 31.41
C ALA A 260 -3.76 -12.57 29.92
N THR A 261 -3.10 -13.24 29.00
CA THR A 261 -3.21 -13.00 27.56
C THR A 261 -4.65 -13.17 27.07
N ARG A 262 -5.14 -12.22 26.28
CA ARG A 262 -6.48 -12.26 25.64
C ARG A 262 -6.43 -12.04 24.14
N LEU A 263 -5.32 -11.49 23.63
CA LEU A 263 -5.10 -11.26 22.21
C LEU A 263 -3.63 -11.56 21.87
N VAL A 264 -3.39 -12.29 20.79
CA VAL A 264 -2.06 -12.51 20.23
C VAL A 264 -2.03 -11.97 18.80
N ILE A 265 -1.02 -11.20 18.43
CA ILE A 265 -0.77 -10.79 17.05
C ILE A 265 0.54 -11.41 16.62
N ALA A 266 0.50 -12.25 15.58
CA ALA A 266 1.67 -13.02 15.13
C ALA A 266 1.77 -13.11 13.61
N THR A 267 2.99 -13.36 13.12
CA THR A 267 3.35 -13.58 11.72
C THR A 267 3.93 -14.99 11.50
N PRO A 268 3.11 -16.06 11.59
CA PRO A 268 3.61 -17.42 11.67
C PRO A 268 4.26 -17.94 10.39
N SER A 269 3.92 -17.37 9.21
CA SER A 269 4.41 -17.85 7.91
C SER A 269 5.79 -17.28 7.56
N HIS A 270 5.92 -15.96 7.66
CA HIS A 270 7.18 -15.24 7.49
C HIS A 270 7.26 -14.15 8.55
N HIS A 271 7.96 -14.43 9.63
CA HIS A 271 8.09 -13.51 10.74
C HIS A 271 8.81 -12.20 10.32
N ILE A 272 8.26 -11.06 10.72
CA ILE A 272 8.89 -9.76 10.52
C ILE A 272 9.67 -9.35 11.79
N PRO A 273 11.00 -9.09 11.70
CA PRO A 273 11.81 -8.98 10.48
C PRO A 273 12.64 -10.23 10.16
N THR A 274 12.65 -11.26 11.00
CA THR A 274 13.64 -12.35 10.96
C THR A 274 13.43 -13.35 9.81
N GLY A 275 12.23 -13.40 9.22
CA GLY A 275 11.86 -14.37 8.21
C GLY A 275 11.63 -15.79 8.79
N ALA A 276 11.65 -15.96 10.11
CA ALA A 276 11.38 -17.24 10.74
C ALA A 276 9.99 -17.77 10.35
N THR A 277 9.88 -19.07 10.18
CA THR A 277 8.62 -19.77 9.92
C THR A 277 8.27 -20.63 11.12
N MET A 278 7.10 -20.42 11.70
CA MET A 278 6.60 -21.21 12.83
C MET A 278 6.28 -22.64 12.37
N PRO A 279 6.95 -23.66 12.93
CA PRO A 279 6.71 -25.05 12.57
C PRO A 279 5.33 -25.53 13.03
N LEU A 280 4.82 -26.59 12.39
CA LEU A 280 3.48 -27.13 12.65
C LEU A 280 3.19 -27.38 14.13
N ALA A 281 4.12 -28.03 14.84
CA ALA A 281 3.95 -28.34 16.27
C ALA A 281 3.76 -27.05 17.11
N ARG A 282 4.49 -25.99 16.80
CA ARG A 282 4.37 -24.70 17.51
C ARG A 282 3.07 -23.97 17.16
N ARG A 283 2.56 -24.11 15.91
CA ARG A 283 1.24 -23.60 15.52
C ARG A 283 0.11 -24.30 16.30
N GLN A 284 0.18 -25.63 16.42
CA GLN A 284 -0.78 -26.40 17.21
C GLN A 284 -0.73 -26.01 18.69
N GLU A 285 0.47 -25.84 19.24
CA GLU A 285 0.66 -25.40 20.62
C GLU A 285 0.12 -23.98 20.84
N LEU A 286 0.30 -23.06 19.89
CA LEU A 286 -0.26 -21.70 19.98
C LEU A 286 -1.79 -21.72 20.03
N LEU A 287 -2.44 -22.54 19.20
CA LEU A 287 -3.89 -22.71 19.21
C LEU A 287 -4.39 -23.30 20.54
N ARG A 288 -3.73 -24.36 21.03
CA ARG A 288 -4.05 -24.98 22.32
C ARG A 288 -3.91 -23.98 23.48
N ARG A 289 -2.83 -23.21 23.50
CA ARG A 289 -2.62 -22.17 24.53
C ARG A 289 -3.65 -21.05 24.43
N ALA A 290 -4.00 -20.62 23.21
CA ALA A 290 -5.05 -19.63 23.01
C ALA A 290 -6.41 -20.11 23.53
N GLU A 291 -6.74 -21.38 23.36
CA GLU A 291 -7.96 -21.98 23.90
C GLU A 291 -7.94 -22.03 25.42
N GLU A 292 -6.84 -22.47 26.05
CA GLU A 292 -6.68 -22.49 27.51
C GLU A 292 -6.78 -21.10 28.16
N LEU A 293 -6.25 -20.08 27.49
CA LEU A 293 -6.22 -18.70 27.98
C LEU A 293 -7.48 -17.91 27.62
N ASP A 294 -8.40 -18.50 26.87
CA ASP A 294 -9.53 -17.79 26.24
C ASP A 294 -9.08 -16.55 25.45
N ALA A 295 -8.00 -16.72 24.68
CA ALA A 295 -7.41 -15.69 23.85
C ALA A 295 -7.82 -15.84 22.39
N LEU A 296 -7.83 -14.71 21.64
CA LEU A 296 -7.97 -14.66 20.19
C LEU A 296 -6.59 -14.43 19.54
N ILE A 297 -6.45 -14.83 18.27
CA ILE A 297 -5.22 -14.68 17.51
C ILE A 297 -5.52 -13.87 16.25
N ILE A 298 -4.74 -12.85 15.97
CA ILE A 298 -4.66 -12.19 14.66
C ILE A 298 -3.43 -12.76 13.96
N GLU A 299 -3.65 -13.50 12.88
CA GLU A 299 -2.62 -14.03 12.00
C GLU A 299 -2.42 -13.06 10.83
N ASP A 300 -1.27 -12.38 10.75
CA ASP A 300 -0.87 -11.57 9.59
C ASP A 300 -0.03 -12.42 8.62
N ASP A 301 -0.66 -12.82 7.52
CA ASP A 301 -0.08 -13.70 6.48
C ASP A 301 0.14 -12.88 5.18
N TYR A 302 0.94 -11.86 5.29
CA TYR A 302 1.08 -10.76 4.32
C TYR A 302 1.80 -11.12 3.03
N ASP A 303 2.56 -12.24 2.94
CA ASP A 303 3.41 -12.57 1.79
C ASP A 303 3.62 -14.09 1.55
N PHE A 304 2.66 -14.92 1.90
CA PHE A 304 2.75 -16.38 1.73
C PHE A 304 3.11 -16.82 0.30
N GLU A 305 2.78 -16.01 -0.69
CA GLU A 305 3.13 -16.23 -2.09
C GLU A 305 4.65 -16.24 -2.33
N MET A 306 5.43 -15.65 -1.43
CA MET A 306 6.90 -15.59 -1.52
C MET A 306 7.59 -16.85 -0.99
N SER A 307 6.87 -17.92 -0.72
CA SER A 307 7.42 -19.25 -0.43
C SER A 307 7.89 -19.92 -1.72
N TYR A 308 9.19 -19.91 -2.00
CA TYR A 308 9.80 -20.46 -3.23
C TYR A 308 11.01 -21.36 -2.97
N LEU A 309 11.48 -21.45 -1.73
CA LEU A 309 12.54 -22.39 -1.31
C LEU A 309 11.96 -23.71 -0.82
N ALA A 310 10.80 -23.67 -0.19
CA ALA A 310 10.03 -24.82 0.25
C ALA A 310 8.52 -24.55 0.06
N PRO A 311 7.66 -25.59 0.03
CA PRO A 311 6.22 -25.39 0.05
C PRO A 311 5.80 -24.56 1.27
N PRO A 312 4.80 -23.66 1.11
CA PRO A 312 4.31 -22.86 2.23
C PRO A 312 3.70 -23.76 3.31
N ALA A 313 3.97 -23.46 4.57
CA ALA A 313 3.28 -24.11 5.68
C ALA A 313 1.77 -23.74 5.63
N PRO A 314 0.87 -24.65 6.05
CA PRO A 314 -0.56 -24.33 6.17
C PRO A 314 -0.74 -23.09 7.07
N ALA A 315 -1.71 -22.22 6.77
CA ALA A 315 -2.00 -21.09 7.63
C ALA A 315 -2.35 -21.56 9.05
N LEU A 316 -2.11 -20.75 10.07
CA LEU A 316 -2.58 -21.03 11.42
C LEU A 316 -4.11 -21.19 11.44
N LYS A 317 -4.80 -20.34 10.69
CA LYS A 317 -6.25 -20.41 10.48
C LYS A 317 -6.72 -21.77 9.97
N SER A 318 -5.94 -22.46 9.15
CA SER A 318 -6.28 -23.77 8.62
C SER A 318 -6.31 -24.89 9.68
N LEU A 319 -5.66 -24.65 10.81
CA LEU A 319 -5.60 -25.57 11.96
C LEU A 319 -6.57 -25.19 13.09
N ASP A 320 -7.26 -24.05 12.92
CA ASP A 320 -8.16 -23.46 13.93
C ASP A 320 -9.51 -24.18 13.99
N GLY A 321 -9.62 -25.18 14.84
CA GLY A 321 -10.88 -25.88 15.09
C GLY A 321 -11.84 -25.14 16.02
N SER A 322 -11.41 -24.09 16.71
CA SER A 322 -12.18 -23.36 17.73
C SER A 322 -12.70 -21.98 17.28
N GLY A 323 -12.35 -21.56 16.06
CA GLY A 323 -12.81 -20.27 15.50
C GLY A 323 -12.13 -19.04 16.12
N ARG A 324 -10.94 -19.18 16.72
CA ARG A 324 -10.21 -18.14 17.45
C ARG A 324 -9.25 -17.33 16.60
N VAL A 325 -8.98 -17.74 15.35
CA VAL A 325 -8.04 -17.07 14.48
C VAL A 325 -8.75 -16.13 13.52
N ILE A 326 -8.35 -14.87 13.55
CA ILE A 326 -8.67 -13.84 12.56
C ILE A 326 -7.50 -13.79 11.60
N TYR A 327 -7.74 -14.19 10.35
CA TYR A 327 -6.72 -14.24 9.31
C TYR A 327 -6.71 -12.94 8.50
N ILE A 328 -5.52 -12.39 8.26
CA ILE A 328 -5.30 -11.21 7.43
C ILE A 328 -4.40 -11.59 6.25
N GLY A 329 -4.90 -11.36 5.04
CA GLY A 329 -4.16 -11.53 3.79
C GLY A 329 -4.02 -10.23 3.00
N SER A 330 -3.07 -10.18 2.07
CA SER A 330 -2.77 -8.96 1.32
C SER A 330 -2.28 -9.26 -0.10
N PHE A 331 -2.79 -8.53 -1.09
CA PHE A 331 -2.25 -8.52 -2.45
C PHE A 331 -1.16 -7.45 -2.67
N SER A 332 -0.90 -6.61 -1.66
CA SER A 332 0.04 -5.48 -1.80
C SER A 332 1.50 -5.91 -1.94
N LYS A 333 1.88 -7.08 -1.43
CA LYS A 333 3.25 -7.60 -1.54
C LYS A 333 3.45 -8.44 -2.79
N SER A 334 2.42 -9.14 -3.20
CA SER A 334 2.46 -10.00 -4.38
C SER A 334 2.20 -9.24 -5.69
N LEU A 335 1.45 -8.15 -5.67
CA LEU A 335 1.21 -7.28 -6.83
C LEU A 335 2.05 -6.00 -6.75
N PHE A 336 1.58 -4.99 -6.04
CA PHE A 336 2.34 -3.76 -5.78
C PHE A 336 1.78 -3.01 -4.57
N PRO A 337 2.62 -2.33 -3.76
CA PRO A 337 2.21 -1.70 -2.50
C PRO A 337 1.12 -0.64 -2.66
N GLY A 338 1.13 0.10 -3.76
CA GLY A 338 0.15 1.16 -4.06
C GLY A 338 -1.25 0.64 -4.38
N LEU A 339 -1.44 -0.66 -4.61
CA LEU A 339 -2.75 -1.26 -4.88
C LEU A 339 -3.70 -1.09 -3.69
N ARG A 340 -3.19 -1.30 -2.49
CA ARG A 340 -3.96 -1.19 -1.25
C ARG A 340 -5.21 -2.07 -1.22
N ILE A 341 -5.10 -3.32 -1.67
CA ILE A 341 -6.14 -4.35 -1.53
C ILE A 341 -5.60 -5.47 -0.66
N GLY A 342 -6.36 -5.80 0.38
CA GLY A 342 -6.18 -6.93 1.27
C GLY A 342 -7.52 -7.48 1.68
N TYR A 343 -7.52 -8.45 2.57
CA TYR A 343 -8.74 -9.07 3.07
C TYR A 343 -8.54 -9.62 4.48
N MET A 344 -9.64 -9.75 5.20
CA MET A 344 -9.74 -10.37 6.51
C MET A 344 -10.71 -11.54 6.42
N VAL A 345 -10.38 -12.64 7.08
CA VAL A 345 -11.25 -13.82 7.21
C VAL A 345 -11.46 -14.14 8.68
N ALA A 346 -12.72 -14.15 9.10
CA ALA A 346 -13.13 -14.44 10.47
C ALA A 346 -14.58 -14.91 10.48
N PRO A 347 -15.12 -15.43 11.58
CA PRO A 347 -16.53 -15.80 11.66
C PRO A 347 -17.46 -14.66 11.24
N ALA A 348 -18.55 -14.97 10.53
CA ALA A 348 -19.47 -14.00 9.95
C ALA A 348 -19.96 -12.91 10.92
N PRO A 349 -20.27 -13.18 12.21
CA PRO A 349 -20.64 -12.13 13.16
C PRO A 349 -19.53 -11.10 13.41
N PHE A 350 -18.27 -11.53 13.40
CA PHE A 350 -17.13 -10.62 13.53
C PHE A 350 -16.96 -9.78 12.25
N ILE A 351 -17.04 -10.42 11.09
CA ILE A 351 -16.96 -9.72 9.79
C ILE A 351 -18.07 -8.69 9.64
N ALA A 352 -19.28 -8.98 10.08
CA ALA A 352 -20.38 -8.00 10.08
C ALA A 352 -20.05 -6.75 10.92
N ARG A 353 -19.44 -6.92 12.09
CA ARG A 353 -18.97 -5.80 12.94
C ARG A 353 -17.82 -5.04 12.30
N ALA A 354 -16.84 -5.75 11.76
CA ALA A 354 -15.70 -5.14 11.07
C ALA A 354 -16.15 -4.36 9.82
N ARG A 355 -17.12 -4.88 9.06
CA ARG A 355 -17.73 -4.20 7.93
C ARG A 355 -18.44 -2.92 8.34
N ALA A 356 -19.20 -2.93 9.42
CA ALA A 356 -19.86 -1.74 9.95
C ALA A 356 -18.84 -0.67 10.38
N LEU A 357 -17.77 -1.06 11.08
CA LEU A 357 -16.69 -0.16 11.47
C LEU A 357 -15.97 0.41 10.24
N ARG A 358 -15.61 -0.43 9.26
CA ARG A 358 -15.02 0.00 7.99
C ARG A 358 -15.91 1.02 7.28
N ALA A 359 -17.22 0.79 7.27
CA ALA A 359 -18.17 1.70 6.60
C ALA A 359 -18.20 3.10 7.25
N MET A 360 -17.95 3.21 8.54
CA MET A 360 -17.81 4.51 9.23
C MET A 360 -16.54 5.25 8.83
N ILE A 361 -15.44 4.53 8.53
CA ILE A 361 -14.12 5.10 8.26
C ILE A 361 -13.98 5.50 6.78
N LEU A 362 -14.37 4.60 5.86
CA LEU A 362 -14.08 4.75 4.43
C LEU A 362 -15.19 4.23 3.49
N ARG A 363 -16.36 3.90 4.02
CA ARG A 363 -17.44 3.22 3.30
C ARG A 363 -17.02 1.82 2.84
N HIS A 364 -16.30 1.74 1.73
CA HIS A 364 -15.73 0.51 1.17
C HIS A 364 -14.44 0.84 0.40
N PRO A 365 -13.53 -0.12 0.20
CA PRO A 365 -12.42 0.05 -0.73
C PRO A 365 -12.93 0.37 -2.13
N PRO A 366 -12.21 1.16 -2.96
CA PRO A 366 -12.68 1.57 -4.27
C PRO A 366 -13.13 0.39 -5.13
N SER A 367 -14.40 0.38 -5.56
CA SER A 367 -15.02 -0.74 -6.28
C SER A 367 -14.29 -1.08 -7.57
N HIS A 368 -13.82 -0.07 -8.31
CA HIS A 368 -13.07 -0.28 -9.55
C HIS A 368 -11.72 -0.98 -9.30
N LEU A 369 -11.02 -0.70 -8.21
CA LEU A 369 -9.77 -1.41 -7.87
C LEU A 369 -10.05 -2.87 -7.47
N GLN A 370 -11.11 -3.12 -6.73
CA GLN A 370 -11.54 -4.49 -6.42
C GLN A 370 -11.82 -5.27 -7.71
N ARG A 371 -12.60 -4.71 -8.65
CA ARG A 371 -12.95 -5.35 -9.92
C ARG A 371 -11.74 -5.55 -10.84
N ILE A 372 -10.84 -4.58 -10.95
CA ILE A 372 -9.60 -4.71 -11.71
C ILE A 372 -8.76 -5.86 -11.15
N THR A 373 -8.62 -5.90 -9.82
CA THR A 373 -7.90 -6.97 -9.13
C THR A 373 -8.56 -8.32 -9.40
N ALA A 374 -9.89 -8.43 -9.27
CA ALA A 374 -10.62 -9.66 -9.55
C ALA A 374 -10.37 -10.17 -10.98
N TYR A 375 -10.41 -9.30 -11.98
CA TYR A 375 -10.09 -9.70 -13.36
C TYR A 375 -8.65 -10.15 -13.52
N PHE A 376 -7.69 -9.44 -12.93
CA PHE A 376 -6.28 -9.82 -13.01
C PHE A 376 -6.02 -11.19 -12.38
N LEU A 377 -6.70 -11.49 -11.29
CA LEU A 377 -6.65 -12.78 -10.62
C LEU A 377 -7.36 -13.87 -11.47
N ALA A 378 -8.61 -13.66 -11.83
CA ALA A 378 -9.46 -14.66 -12.48
C ALA A 378 -9.02 -15.01 -13.93
N LEU A 379 -8.35 -14.11 -14.63
CA LEU A 379 -7.82 -14.36 -15.97
C LEU A 379 -6.44 -15.03 -15.97
N GLY A 380 -5.90 -15.42 -14.80
CA GLY A 380 -4.63 -16.15 -14.68
C GLY A 380 -3.38 -15.28 -14.77
N HIS A 381 -3.51 -13.95 -14.90
CA HIS A 381 -2.37 -13.04 -14.97
C HIS A 381 -1.59 -13.00 -13.64
N TYR A 382 -2.31 -13.16 -12.53
CA TYR A 382 -1.71 -13.22 -11.19
C TYR A 382 -0.81 -14.45 -11.04
N ASP A 383 -1.28 -15.63 -11.42
CA ASP A 383 -0.50 -16.86 -11.26
C ASP A 383 0.77 -16.82 -12.11
N ALA A 384 0.66 -16.35 -13.35
CA ALA A 384 1.82 -16.12 -14.22
C ALA A 384 2.81 -15.10 -13.61
N HIS A 385 2.30 -14.04 -12.99
CA HIS A 385 3.11 -13.04 -12.28
C HIS A 385 3.84 -13.66 -11.09
N ILE A 386 3.15 -14.42 -10.23
CA ILE A 386 3.75 -15.09 -9.05
C ILE A 386 4.84 -16.07 -9.47
N VAL A 387 4.66 -16.84 -10.53
CA VAL A 387 5.70 -17.75 -11.05
C VAL A 387 6.97 -16.96 -11.42
N ARG A 388 6.84 -15.89 -12.21
CA ARG A 388 7.98 -15.03 -12.58
C ARG A 388 8.66 -14.40 -11.38
N LEU A 389 7.85 -13.89 -10.43
CA LEU A 389 8.35 -13.24 -9.22
C LEU A 389 9.15 -14.21 -8.36
N ARG A 390 8.64 -15.42 -8.12
CA ARG A 390 9.34 -16.49 -7.36
C ARG A 390 10.65 -16.88 -8.00
N GLN A 391 10.70 -17.05 -9.32
CA GLN A 391 11.92 -17.36 -10.06
C GLN A 391 12.98 -16.25 -9.88
N THR A 392 12.57 -15.01 -10.02
CA THR A 392 13.46 -13.85 -9.84
C THR A 392 13.96 -13.74 -8.40
N LEU A 393 13.08 -13.88 -7.42
CA LEU A 393 13.46 -13.80 -6.01
C LEU A 393 14.41 -14.96 -5.63
N LYS A 394 14.16 -16.15 -6.15
CA LYS A 394 15.07 -17.31 -5.93
C LYS A 394 16.48 -17.06 -6.49
N ALA A 395 16.57 -16.48 -7.69
CA ALA A 395 17.85 -16.13 -8.28
C ALA A 395 18.59 -15.04 -7.47
N ARG A 396 17.87 -13.98 -7.09
CA ARG A 396 18.42 -12.88 -6.27
C ARG A 396 18.85 -13.37 -4.88
N ARG A 397 18.06 -14.24 -4.25
CA ARG A 397 18.38 -14.83 -2.95
C ARG A 397 19.68 -15.61 -2.98
N ARG A 398 19.89 -16.46 -4.00
CA ARG A 398 21.13 -17.21 -4.16
C ARG A 398 22.33 -16.29 -4.26
N VAL A 399 22.27 -15.26 -5.11
CA VAL A 399 23.38 -14.30 -5.26
C VAL A 399 23.64 -13.54 -3.95
N LEU A 400 22.58 -13.19 -3.22
CA LEU A 400 22.68 -12.52 -1.92
C LEU A 400 23.38 -13.42 -0.87
N GLU A 401 23.00 -14.67 -0.78
CA GLU A 401 23.62 -15.65 0.15
C GLU A 401 25.08 -15.91 -0.18
N GLU A 402 25.41 -16.04 -1.46
CA GLU A 402 26.80 -16.17 -1.93
C GLU A 402 27.64 -14.92 -1.54
N ALA A 403 27.09 -13.72 -1.72
CA ALA A 403 27.79 -12.49 -1.36
C ALA A 403 27.92 -12.32 0.18
N LEU A 404 26.90 -12.68 0.95
CA LEU A 404 26.95 -12.65 2.41
C LEU A 404 27.94 -13.66 2.96
N ALA A 405 28.02 -14.87 2.40
CA ALA A 405 28.98 -15.90 2.79
C ALA A 405 30.44 -15.47 2.57
N ALA A 406 30.70 -14.58 1.59
CA ALA A 406 32.01 -14.01 1.32
C ALA A 406 32.33 -12.76 2.16
N SER A 407 31.46 -12.34 3.07
CA SER A 407 31.58 -11.14 3.89
C SER A 407 31.72 -11.48 5.39
N SER A 408 31.90 -10.46 6.26
CA SER A 408 31.86 -10.62 7.72
C SER A 408 30.43 -10.53 8.28
N LEU A 409 29.44 -10.26 7.44
CA LEU A 409 28.05 -10.14 7.82
C LEU A 409 27.44 -11.53 8.09
N ARG A 410 26.56 -11.64 9.07
CA ARG A 410 25.92 -12.91 9.43
C ARG A 410 24.41 -12.86 9.21
N ILE A 411 23.84 -13.93 8.66
CA ILE A 411 22.39 -14.11 8.59
C ILE A 411 21.91 -14.59 9.95
N GLU A 412 21.06 -13.82 10.63
CA GLU A 412 20.49 -14.10 11.95
C GLU A 412 19.10 -14.74 11.86
N GLY A 413 18.46 -14.65 10.73
CA GLY A 413 17.10 -15.15 10.52
C GLY A 413 17.07 -16.49 9.81
N ALA A 414 16.03 -17.30 10.10
CA ALA A 414 15.79 -18.58 9.47
C ALA A 414 14.69 -18.48 8.40
N ALA A 415 14.91 -17.74 7.32
CA ALA A 415 13.98 -17.63 6.20
C ALA A 415 14.02 -18.88 5.31
N VAL A 416 13.62 -20.03 5.87
CA VAL A 416 13.73 -21.36 5.23
C VAL A 416 12.76 -21.57 4.07
N GLN A 417 11.66 -20.83 4.01
CA GLN A 417 10.65 -20.97 2.94
C GLN A 417 10.82 -19.96 1.80
N GLY A 418 11.61 -18.89 2.00
CA GLY A 418 11.80 -17.86 0.99
C GLY A 418 11.72 -16.46 1.56
N GLY A 419 10.69 -15.70 1.15
CA GLY A 419 10.53 -14.30 1.51
C GLY A 419 11.18 -13.35 0.50
N SER A 420 11.22 -12.06 0.83
CA SER A 420 11.81 -11.01 -0.01
C SER A 420 12.87 -10.18 0.72
N SER A 421 13.26 -10.61 1.92
CA SER A 421 14.31 -9.98 2.73
C SER A 421 15.05 -11.03 3.58
N VAL A 422 16.21 -10.62 4.10
CA VAL A 422 16.98 -11.38 5.11
C VAL A 422 17.27 -10.47 6.29
N TRP A 423 17.38 -11.08 7.47
CA TRP A 423 17.81 -10.43 8.72
C TRP A 423 19.28 -10.70 8.92
N VAL A 424 20.08 -9.64 9.02
CA VAL A 424 21.54 -9.72 9.00
C VAL A 424 22.10 -8.95 10.18
N SER A 425 23.24 -9.40 10.71
CA SER A 425 24.02 -8.66 11.72
C SER A 425 25.41 -8.27 11.22
N ALA A 426 25.90 -7.16 11.75
CA ALA A 426 27.29 -6.72 11.67
C ALA A 426 27.82 -6.51 13.09
N GLU A 427 28.63 -7.45 13.58
CA GLU A 427 29.11 -7.47 14.96
C GLU A 427 29.89 -6.20 15.34
N GLY A 428 29.56 -5.62 16.50
CA GLY A 428 30.20 -4.40 17.00
C GLY A 428 29.79 -3.10 16.29
N THR A 429 28.80 -3.17 15.38
CA THR A 429 28.30 -2.00 14.63
C THR A 429 26.90 -1.61 15.10
N ASP A 430 26.58 -0.33 15.08
CA ASP A 430 25.21 0.13 15.23
C ASP A 430 24.58 0.32 13.85
N SER A 431 23.41 -0.29 13.62
CA SER A 431 22.77 -0.32 12.30
C SER A 431 22.24 1.03 11.83
N GLU A 432 21.87 1.94 12.75
CA GLU A 432 21.48 3.31 12.39
C GLU A 432 22.70 4.11 11.90
N ALA A 433 23.80 4.04 12.63
CA ALA A 433 25.05 4.68 12.21
C ALA A 433 25.58 4.09 10.90
N LEU A 434 25.47 2.77 10.73
CA LEU A 434 25.84 2.08 9.48
C LEU A 434 24.98 2.59 8.30
N ALA A 435 23.66 2.64 8.45
CA ALA A 435 22.75 3.12 7.41
C ALA A 435 23.05 4.57 7.02
N ALA A 436 23.36 5.44 8.00
CA ALA A 436 23.73 6.84 7.74
C ALA A 436 25.01 6.96 6.89
N ARG A 437 26.05 6.14 7.17
CA ARG A 437 27.29 6.12 6.38
C ARG A 437 27.04 5.62 4.96
N LEU A 438 26.32 4.52 4.81
CA LEU A 438 26.02 3.87 3.53
C LEU A 438 25.23 4.75 2.57
N HIS A 439 24.51 5.74 3.09
CA HIS A 439 23.76 6.68 2.26
C HIS A 439 24.66 7.45 1.27
N ALA A 440 25.89 7.78 1.66
CA ALA A 440 26.89 8.44 0.78
C ALA A 440 27.34 7.53 -0.35
N ASP A 441 27.39 6.22 -0.14
CA ASP A 441 27.75 5.19 -1.14
C ASP A 441 26.55 4.73 -1.98
N SER A 442 25.43 5.44 -1.89
CA SER A 442 24.19 5.09 -2.61
C SER A 442 23.62 3.71 -2.23
N VAL A 443 23.82 3.28 -0.98
CA VAL A 443 23.29 2.03 -0.42
C VAL A 443 22.20 2.36 0.60
N LEU A 444 21.07 1.67 0.51
CA LEU A 444 20.00 1.73 1.52
C LEU A 444 19.87 0.37 2.19
N ILE A 445 19.85 0.38 3.52
CA ILE A 445 19.48 -0.75 4.37
C ILE A 445 18.36 -0.32 5.31
N GLU A 446 17.67 -1.25 5.94
CA GLU A 446 16.67 -0.94 6.97
C GLU A 446 17.22 -1.30 8.35
N PRO A 447 17.59 -0.29 9.18
CA PRO A 447 18.09 -0.52 10.54
C PRO A 447 17.15 -1.35 11.40
N GLY A 448 17.73 -2.16 12.28
CA GLY A 448 16.96 -3.10 13.09
C GLY A 448 16.29 -2.51 14.31
N SER A 449 16.78 -1.38 14.81
CA SER A 449 16.28 -0.72 16.03
C SER A 449 14.76 -0.50 16.01
N VAL A 450 14.19 -0.18 14.84
CA VAL A 450 12.76 0.08 14.67
C VAL A 450 11.85 -1.11 15.00
N PHE A 451 12.39 -2.35 14.92
CA PHE A 451 11.63 -3.58 15.18
C PHE A 451 11.58 -4.00 16.64
N PHE A 452 12.33 -3.32 17.52
CA PHE A 452 12.35 -3.56 18.95
C PHE A 452 11.57 -2.49 19.69
N GLU A 453 10.87 -2.88 20.76
CA GLU A 453 10.28 -1.93 21.70
C GLU A 453 11.39 -1.18 22.45
N THR A 454 12.33 -1.94 22.98
CA THR A 454 13.53 -1.44 23.64
C THR A 454 14.75 -1.93 22.87
N PRO A 455 15.20 -1.17 21.84
CA PRO A 455 16.36 -1.60 21.08
C PRO A 455 17.60 -1.61 21.96
N PRO A 456 18.55 -2.54 21.73
CA PRO A 456 19.84 -2.51 22.40
C PRO A 456 20.56 -1.18 22.09
N ALA A 457 21.36 -0.68 23.05
CA ALA A 457 22.08 0.61 22.93
C ALA A 457 22.93 0.70 21.64
N ARG A 458 23.44 -0.44 21.15
CA ARG A 458 24.00 -0.64 19.82
C ARG A 458 23.27 -1.79 19.19
N CYS A 459 22.45 -1.51 18.20
CA CYS A 459 21.66 -2.51 17.49
C CYS A 459 22.45 -3.04 16.28
N PRO A 460 23.05 -4.24 16.33
CA PRO A 460 23.92 -4.71 15.27
C PRO A 460 23.15 -5.29 14.07
N VAL A 461 21.84 -5.43 14.20
CA VAL A 461 20.99 -6.12 13.22
C VAL A 461 20.29 -5.15 12.29
N PHE A 462 20.05 -5.57 11.06
CA PHE A 462 19.33 -4.81 10.04
C PHE A 462 18.71 -5.76 9.01
N ARG A 463 17.71 -5.24 8.28
CA ARG A 463 17.03 -6.00 7.23
C ARG A 463 17.55 -5.61 5.85
N LEU A 464 17.81 -6.62 5.02
CA LEU A 464 18.16 -6.47 3.61
C LEU A 464 17.01 -7.00 2.74
N GLY A 465 16.27 -6.11 2.09
CA GLY A 465 15.30 -6.47 1.07
C GLY A 465 15.96 -6.64 -0.29
N TYR A 466 15.60 -7.68 -1.03
CA TYR A 466 16.17 -7.96 -2.37
C TYR A 466 15.13 -8.00 -3.49
N ALA A 467 13.91 -7.56 -3.22
CA ALA A 467 12.86 -7.54 -4.24
C ALA A 467 13.07 -6.47 -5.31
N THR A 468 13.78 -5.38 -4.99
CA THR A 468 13.92 -4.20 -5.86
C THR A 468 15.28 -4.04 -6.50
N ILE A 469 16.28 -4.78 -6.03
CA ILE A 469 17.65 -4.71 -6.54
C ILE A 469 17.91 -5.82 -7.55
N SER A 470 18.57 -5.51 -8.67
CA SER A 470 18.93 -6.54 -9.65
C SER A 470 20.04 -7.45 -9.13
N ALA A 471 20.04 -8.70 -9.57
CA ALA A 471 21.02 -9.71 -9.11
C ALA A 471 22.47 -9.27 -9.31
N GLU A 472 22.77 -8.58 -10.42
CA GLU A 472 24.12 -8.12 -10.78
C GLU A 472 24.68 -7.07 -9.81
N ARG A 473 23.79 -6.31 -9.15
CA ARG A 473 24.17 -5.24 -8.20
C ARG A 473 24.34 -5.73 -6.77
N ILE A 474 23.80 -6.90 -6.43
CA ILE A 474 23.82 -7.41 -5.07
C ILE A 474 25.25 -7.60 -4.54
N PRO A 475 26.20 -8.24 -5.26
CA PRO A 475 27.55 -8.48 -4.72
C PRO A 475 28.30 -7.19 -4.37
N GLU A 476 28.25 -6.19 -5.26
CA GLU A 476 28.90 -4.91 -5.02
C GLU A 476 28.25 -4.17 -3.82
N GLY A 477 26.91 -4.16 -3.75
CA GLY A 477 26.21 -3.57 -2.61
C GLY A 477 26.57 -4.23 -1.27
N ILE A 478 26.67 -5.55 -1.21
CA ILE A 478 27.08 -6.28 0.01
C ILE A 478 28.52 -5.98 0.37
N ALA A 479 29.44 -5.89 -0.61
CA ALA A 479 30.83 -5.53 -0.36
C ALA A 479 30.97 -4.10 0.22
N LEU A 480 30.14 -3.16 -0.21
CA LEU A 480 30.08 -1.81 0.37
C LEU A 480 29.58 -1.84 1.82
N ILE A 481 28.54 -2.63 2.12
CA ILE A 481 28.03 -2.79 3.48
C ILE A 481 29.09 -3.41 4.37
N ASP A 482 29.76 -4.48 3.95
CA ASP A 482 30.79 -5.16 4.70
C ASP A 482 31.99 -4.25 5.01
N ARG A 483 32.46 -3.48 4.02
CA ARG A 483 33.51 -2.49 4.20
C ARG A 483 33.12 -1.44 5.24
N ALA A 484 31.94 -0.82 5.09
CA ALA A 484 31.46 0.19 6.02
C ALA A 484 31.24 -0.36 7.43
N ALA A 485 30.90 -1.64 7.58
CA ALA A 485 30.77 -2.29 8.88
C ALA A 485 32.12 -2.53 9.58
N ARG A 486 33.18 -2.81 8.80
CA ARG A 486 34.56 -3.03 9.33
C ARG A 486 35.27 -1.72 9.67
N GLU A 487 34.97 -0.63 8.97
CA GLU A 487 35.48 0.71 9.25
C GLU A 487 34.77 1.24 10.53
N ARG A 488 35.21 0.72 11.70
CA ARG A 488 34.64 1.08 13.01
C ARG A 488 34.83 2.58 13.24
N ALA A 489 33.78 3.25 13.70
CA ALA A 489 33.83 4.60 14.20
C ALA A 489 34.59 4.67 15.53
#